data_1c2c9257aaf532742c722ddb7eaed8a4
#
_entry.id   1c2c9257aaf532742c722ddb7eaed8a4
#
_cell.length_a   1.000
_cell.length_b   1.000
_cell.length_c   1.000
_cell.angle_alpha   90.00
_cell.angle_beta   90.00
_cell.angle_gamma   90.00
#
_symmetry.space_group_name_H-M   'P 1'
#
loop_
_entity.id
_entity.type
_entity.pdbx_description
1 polymer ?
#
loop_
_entity_poly.entity_id
_entity_poly.type
_entity_poly.pdbx_seq_one_letter_code
_entity_poly.pdbx_strand_id
1 'polypeptide(L)'
;MNYENRKRLISNWLFEFLKRYEAPPHLDKDAARQEMVLMVEDINSEIPKCEESSMKYLLDKVSSFVRKNAKSRRWPTISMFVSGVKEYRKEVIVTEADAIPSLPKDHDHSTYYANKIKRREEVPDHWIIGISGQRLLELNLVTEQDLEPYKKYLDHQKQNVKVNSR
;
A
#
# COMPACT_ATOMS: atom_id res chain seq x y z
N MET A 1 -3.35 5.91 -8.62
CA MET A 1 -4.74 5.94 -9.16
C MET A 1 -5.70 6.42 -8.08
N ASN A 2 -6.70 7.28 -8.40
CA ASN A 2 -7.69 7.75 -7.42
C ASN A 2 -8.75 6.66 -7.11
N TYR A 3 -9.50 6.84 -6.00
CA TYR A 3 -10.48 5.88 -5.51
C TYR A 3 -11.58 5.55 -6.54
N GLU A 4 -12.14 6.57 -7.19
CA GLU A 4 -13.22 6.40 -8.15
C GLU A 4 -12.79 5.61 -9.40
N ASN A 5 -11.59 5.90 -9.91
CA ASN A 5 -11.03 5.16 -11.04
C ASN A 5 -10.77 3.69 -10.68
N ARG A 6 -10.32 3.43 -9.46
CA ARG A 6 -10.15 2.05 -8.96
C ARG A 6 -11.48 1.31 -8.93
N LYS A 7 -12.48 1.90 -8.30
CA LYS A 7 -13.81 1.32 -8.17
C LYS A 7 -14.42 1.03 -9.54
N ARG A 8 -14.29 1.95 -10.49
CA ARG A 8 -14.75 1.77 -11.87
C ARG A 8 -14.04 0.61 -12.58
N LEU A 9 -12.73 0.49 -12.41
CA LEU A 9 -11.93 -0.57 -13.03
C LEU A 9 -12.34 -1.95 -12.48
N ILE A 10 -12.48 -2.07 -11.15
CA ILE A 10 -12.93 -3.31 -10.51
C ILE A 10 -14.36 -3.66 -10.95
N SER A 11 -15.26 -2.68 -10.98
CA SER A 11 -16.64 -2.87 -11.38
C SER A 11 -16.75 -3.41 -12.83
N ASN A 12 -16.03 -2.79 -13.76
CA ASN A 12 -16.01 -3.24 -15.16
C ASN A 12 -15.43 -4.65 -15.28
N TRP A 13 -14.32 -4.92 -14.59
CA TRP A 13 -13.71 -6.24 -14.59
C TRP A 13 -14.63 -7.30 -13.99
N LEU A 14 -15.24 -7.04 -12.84
CA LEU A 14 -16.14 -7.99 -12.18
C LEU A 14 -17.37 -8.28 -13.04
N PHE A 15 -17.97 -7.25 -13.64
CA PHE A 15 -19.10 -7.40 -14.54
C PHE A 15 -18.76 -8.30 -15.74
N GLU A 16 -17.63 -8.04 -16.42
CA GLU A 16 -17.19 -8.88 -17.54
C GLU A 16 -16.84 -10.31 -17.11
N PHE A 17 -16.31 -10.48 -15.90
CA PHE A 17 -16.02 -11.79 -15.34
C PHE A 17 -17.30 -12.57 -15.06
N LEU A 18 -18.28 -11.95 -14.39
CA LEU A 18 -19.53 -12.59 -13.97
C LEU A 18 -20.48 -12.94 -15.12
N LYS A 19 -20.38 -12.30 -16.29
CA LYS A 19 -21.13 -12.66 -17.50
C LYS A 19 -21.01 -14.13 -17.89
N ARG A 20 -19.97 -14.82 -17.46
CA ARG A 20 -19.71 -16.24 -17.74
C ARG A 20 -20.39 -17.19 -16.77
N TYR A 21 -21.06 -16.66 -15.76
CA TYR A 21 -21.66 -17.40 -14.67
C TYR A 21 -23.15 -17.07 -14.56
N GLU A 22 -23.91 -18.03 -14.06
CA GLU A 22 -25.33 -17.84 -13.81
C GLU A 22 -25.53 -17.09 -12.48
N ALA A 23 -26.33 -16.05 -12.50
CA ALA A 23 -26.70 -15.34 -11.28
C ALA A 23 -27.47 -16.27 -10.33
N PRO A 24 -27.37 -16.09 -9.01
CA PRO A 24 -28.16 -16.87 -8.06
C PRO A 24 -29.64 -16.69 -8.33
N PRO A 25 -30.42 -17.79 -8.41
CA PRO A 25 -31.81 -17.75 -8.88
C PRO A 25 -32.78 -17.00 -7.95
N HIS A 26 -32.37 -16.73 -6.73
CA HIS A 26 -33.13 -15.95 -5.73
C HIS A 26 -32.89 -14.44 -5.83
N LEU A 27 -31.96 -14.00 -6.66
CA LEU A 27 -31.67 -12.57 -6.85
C LEU A 27 -32.42 -12.06 -8.10
N ASP A 28 -33.29 -11.09 -7.90
CA ASP A 28 -33.80 -10.28 -9.00
C ASP A 28 -32.69 -9.36 -9.57
N LYS A 29 -33.02 -8.61 -10.63
CA LYS A 29 -32.03 -7.75 -11.31
C LYS A 29 -31.46 -6.66 -10.41
N ASP A 30 -32.27 -6.10 -9.51
CA ASP A 30 -31.85 -5.03 -8.63
C ASP A 30 -31.02 -5.55 -7.47
N ALA A 31 -31.44 -6.68 -6.87
CA ALA A 31 -30.65 -7.37 -5.86
C ALA A 31 -29.31 -7.87 -6.41
N ALA A 32 -29.28 -8.41 -7.64
CA ALA A 32 -28.03 -8.80 -8.30
C ALA A 32 -27.08 -7.60 -8.52
N ARG A 33 -27.63 -6.41 -8.87
CA ARG A 33 -26.84 -5.19 -9.00
C ARG A 33 -26.29 -4.73 -7.67
N GLN A 34 -27.09 -4.76 -6.61
CA GLN A 34 -26.65 -4.40 -5.26
C GLN A 34 -25.56 -5.35 -4.76
N GLU A 35 -25.71 -6.65 -4.97
CA GLU A 35 -24.69 -7.65 -4.63
C GLU A 35 -23.37 -7.37 -5.34
N MET A 36 -23.41 -7.04 -6.64
CA MET A 36 -22.20 -6.65 -7.38
C MET A 36 -21.53 -5.40 -6.79
N VAL A 37 -22.28 -4.41 -6.34
CA VAL A 37 -21.71 -3.20 -5.70
C VAL A 37 -20.99 -3.58 -4.42
N LEU A 38 -21.59 -4.42 -3.57
CA LEU A 38 -20.95 -4.91 -2.34
C LEU A 38 -19.68 -5.70 -2.64
N MET A 39 -19.73 -6.61 -3.64
CA MET A 39 -18.55 -7.35 -4.07
C MET A 39 -17.40 -6.43 -4.54
N VAL A 40 -17.72 -5.37 -5.27
CA VAL A 40 -16.73 -4.36 -5.70
C VAL A 40 -16.10 -3.66 -4.51
N GLU A 41 -16.89 -3.31 -3.50
CA GLU A 41 -16.39 -2.64 -2.28
C GLU A 41 -15.47 -3.56 -1.48
N ASP A 42 -15.87 -4.82 -1.27
CA ASP A 42 -15.07 -5.80 -0.56
C ASP A 42 -13.74 -6.09 -1.28
N ILE A 43 -13.78 -6.31 -2.60
CA ILE A 43 -12.57 -6.52 -3.41
C ILE A 43 -11.67 -5.28 -3.34
N ASN A 44 -12.24 -4.06 -3.48
CA ASN A 44 -11.47 -2.83 -3.44
C ASN A 44 -10.79 -2.58 -2.08
N SER A 45 -11.42 -3.01 -0.98
CA SER A 45 -10.86 -2.88 0.37
C SER A 45 -9.59 -3.74 0.57
N GLU A 46 -9.50 -4.87 -0.11
CA GLU A 46 -8.39 -5.81 0.02
C GLU A 46 -7.22 -5.53 -0.95
N ILE A 47 -7.47 -4.78 -2.03
CA ILE A 47 -6.44 -4.42 -3.00
C ILE A 47 -5.56 -3.30 -2.45
N PRO A 48 -4.23 -3.44 -2.41
CA PRO A 48 -3.32 -2.39 -1.97
C PRO A 48 -3.41 -1.17 -2.89
N LYS A 49 -2.93 -0.02 -2.43
CA LYS A 49 -2.78 1.17 -3.28
C LYS A 49 -1.70 0.87 -4.31
N CYS A 50 -2.07 0.83 -5.57
CA CYS A 50 -1.18 0.48 -6.66
C CYS A 50 -1.51 1.27 -7.94
N GLU A 51 -0.63 1.22 -8.91
CA GLU A 51 -0.85 1.77 -10.25
C GLU A 51 -1.88 0.93 -11.02
N GLU A 52 -2.41 1.49 -12.10
CA GLU A 52 -3.43 0.84 -12.92
C GLU A 52 -2.94 -0.46 -13.57
N SER A 53 -1.69 -0.47 -14.02
CA SER A 53 -1.03 -1.64 -14.62
C SER A 53 -0.94 -2.79 -13.63
N SER A 54 -0.45 -2.51 -12.43
CA SER A 54 -0.33 -3.48 -11.33
C SER A 54 -1.69 -4.01 -10.89
N MET A 55 -2.70 -3.14 -10.86
CA MET A 55 -4.07 -3.55 -10.54
C MET A 55 -4.65 -4.48 -11.62
N LYS A 56 -4.48 -4.15 -12.90
CA LYS A 56 -4.93 -5.02 -13.99
C LYS A 56 -4.27 -6.40 -13.91
N TYR A 57 -2.97 -6.43 -13.67
CA TYR A 57 -2.24 -7.70 -13.45
C TYR A 57 -2.83 -8.50 -12.29
N LEU A 58 -3.08 -7.86 -11.13
CA LEU A 58 -3.68 -8.52 -9.98
C LEU A 58 -5.06 -9.10 -10.32
N LEU A 59 -5.92 -8.33 -10.97
CA LEU A 59 -7.26 -8.75 -11.35
C LEU A 59 -7.24 -9.94 -12.34
N ASP A 60 -6.26 -9.99 -13.23
CA ASP A 60 -6.07 -11.13 -14.13
C ASP A 60 -5.63 -12.40 -13.38
N LYS A 61 -4.75 -12.26 -12.39
CA LYS A 61 -4.37 -13.36 -11.50
C LYS A 61 -5.55 -13.86 -10.68
N VAL A 62 -6.33 -12.94 -10.10
CA VAL A 62 -7.57 -13.27 -9.37
C VAL A 62 -8.56 -13.97 -10.27
N SER A 63 -8.74 -13.52 -11.51
CA SER A 63 -9.58 -14.20 -12.50
C SER A 63 -9.17 -15.65 -12.73
N SER A 64 -7.88 -15.88 -12.85
CA SER A 64 -7.31 -17.21 -13.06
C SER A 64 -7.49 -18.10 -11.83
N PHE A 65 -7.29 -17.54 -10.63
CA PHE A 65 -7.51 -18.22 -9.36
C PHE A 65 -8.98 -18.64 -9.19
N VAL A 66 -9.90 -17.69 -9.39
CA VAL A 66 -11.34 -17.96 -9.24
C VAL A 66 -11.81 -19.03 -10.24
N ARG A 67 -11.39 -18.93 -11.52
CA ARG A 67 -11.72 -19.95 -12.53
C ARG A 67 -11.23 -21.33 -12.17
N LYS A 68 -10.04 -21.44 -11.58
CA LYS A 68 -9.46 -22.72 -11.16
C LYS A 68 -10.21 -23.34 -9.97
N ASN A 69 -10.74 -22.52 -9.08
CA ASN A 69 -11.36 -22.94 -7.83
C ASN A 69 -12.90 -22.98 -7.88
N ALA A 70 -13.53 -22.29 -8.83
CA ALA A 70 -14.99 -22.31 -9.00
C ALA A 70 -15.45 -23.68 -9.51
N LYS A 71 -16.20 -24.40 -8.66
CA LYS A 71 -16.69 -25.75 -8.97
C LYS A 71 -18.06 -25.76 -9.67
N SER A 72 -18.69 -24.61 -9.85
CA SER A 72 -20.00 -24.47 -10.43
C SER A 72 -20.08 -23.35 -11.46
N ARG A 73 -21.14 -23.34 -12.27
CA ARG A 73 -21.45 -22.24 -13.19
C ARG A 73 -22.15 -21.06 -12.52
N ARG A 74 -22.45 -21.15 -11.23
CA ARG A 74 -23.03 -20.04 -10.45
C ARG A 74 -21.97 -19.02 -10.09
N TRP A 75 -22.40 -17.81 -9.81
CA TRP A 75 -21.51 -16.74 -9.37
C TRP A 75 -20.58 -17.24 -8.26
N PRO A 76 -19.28 -17.04 -8.40
CA PRO A 76 -18.32 -17.32 -7.34
C PRO A 76 -18.65 -16.46 -6.11
N THR A 77 -18.42 -16.99 -4.93
CA THR A 77 -18.63 -16.24 -3.68
C THR A 77 -17.60 -15.13 -3.54
N ILE A 78 -17.96 -14.04 -2.85
CA ILE A 78 -17.04 -12.94 -2.56
C ILE A 78 -15.76 -13.44 -1.86
N SER A 79 -15.88 -14.41 -0.97
CA SER A 79 -14.73 -15.00 -0.27
C SER A 79 -13.69 -15.60 -1.22
N MET A 80 -14.12 -16.09 -2.38
CA MET A 80 -13.23 -16.65 -3.40
C MET A 80 -12.41 -15.55 -4.10
N PHE A 81 -13.05 -14.41 -4.39
CA PHE A 81 -12.36 -13.24 -4.95
C PHE A 81 -11.38 -12.65 -3.94
N VAL A 82 -11.82 -12.45 -2.70
CA VAL A 82 -10.97 -11.94 -1.60
C VAL A 82 -9.79 -12.87 -1.35
N SER A 83 -9.98 -14.18 -1.37
CA SER A 83 -8.89 -15.15 -1.24
C SER A 83 -7.89 -15.03 -2.39
N GLY A 84 -8.38 -14.86 -3.63
CA GLY A 84 -7.51 -14.60 -4.77
C GLY A 84 -6.72 -13.31 -4.64
N VAL A 85 -7.32 -12.22 -4.16
CA VAL A 85 -6.61 -10.97 -3.89
C VAL A 85 -5.53 -11.19 -2.82
N LYS A 86 -5.85 -11.84 -1.70
CA LYS A 86 -4.89 -12.10 -0.61
C LYS A 86 -3.71 -12.96 -1.07
N GLU A 87 -3.94 -13.91 -1.95
CA GLU A 87 -2.90 -14.77 -2.52
C GLU A 87 -1.89 -13.97 -3.34
N TYR A 88 -2.37 -13.11 -4.27
CA TYR A 88 -1.53 -12.43 -5.24
C TYR A 88 -1.16 -10.99 -4.91
N ARG A 89 -1.76 -10.36 -3.89
CA ARG A 89 -1.47 -8.96 -3.53
C ARG A 89 -0.01 -8.71 -3.17
N LYS A 90 0.70 -9.72 -2.66
CA LYS A 90 2.13 -9.62 -2.31
C LYS A 90 2.99 -9.44 -3.55
N GLU A 91 2.63 -10.04 -4.68
CA GLU A 91 3.34 -9.88 -5.95
C GLU A 91 3.27 -8.43 -6.43
N VAL A 92 2.12 -7.77 -6.24
CA VAL A 92 1.92 -6.36 -6.62
C VAL A 92 2.70 -5.40 -5.72
N ILE A 93 2.74 -5.66 -4.41
CA ILE A 93 3.52 -4.85 -3.47
C ILE A 93 5.01 -4.96 -3.77
N VAL A 94 5.50 -6.14 -4.14
CA VAL A 94 6.90 -6.35 -4.51
C VAL A 94 7.25 -5.57 -5.79
N THR A 95 6.36 -5.57 -6.80
CA THR A 95 6.59 -4.80 -8.04
C THR A 95 6.58 -3.28 -7.80
N GLU A 96 5.84 -2.78 -6.84
CA GLU A 96 5.88 -1.36 -6.44
C GLU A 96 7.13 -1.02 -5.59
N ALA A 97 7.53 -1.93 -4.73
CA ALA A 97 8.80 -1.80 -4.00
C ALA A 97 10.02 -1.86 -4.94
N ASP A 98 9.92 -2.65 -6.03
CA ASP A 98 10.93 -2.70 -7.07
C ASP A 98 10.88 -1.50 -8.02
N ALA A 99 9.73 -0.82 -8.15
CA ALA A 99 9.55 0.44 -8.90
C ALA A 99 10.01 1.69 -8.14
N ILE A 100 10.12 1.64 -6.83
CA ILE A 100 10.99 2.54 -6.08
C ILE A 100 12.40 2.07 -6.49
N PRO A 101 13.21 2.93 -7.18
CA PRO A 101 14.55 2.51 -7.55
C PRO A 101 15.17 1.92 -6.30
N SER A 102 15.35 0.60 -6.32
CA SER A 102 15.99 -0.12 -5.24
C SER A 102 17.31 0.57 -5.05
N LEU A 103 17.43 1.36 -3.99
CA LEU A 103 18.73 1.82 -3.54
C LEU A 103 19.60 0.57 -3.57
N PRO A 104 20.74 0.61 -4.27
CA PRO A 104 21.62 -0.54 -4.38
C PRO A 104 21.69 -1.19 -3.00
N LYS A 105 21.56 -2.50 -2.91
CA LYS A 105 21.50 -3.24 -1.63
C LYS A 105 22.65 -2.94 -0.67
N ASP A 106 23.69 -2.28 -1.15
CA ASP A 106 24.85 -1.80 -0.41
C ASP A 106 24.79 -0.30 -0.02
N HIS A 107 23.72 0.43 -0.38
CA HIS A 107 23.52 1.77 0.15
C HIS A 107 22.99 1.67 1.57
N ASP A 108 23.91 1.76 2.50
CA ASP A 108 23.64 2.02 3.91
C ASP A 108 22.61 3.17 3.99
N HIS A 109 21.45 2.91 4.61
CA HIS A 109 20.44 3.92 4.88
C HIS A 109 21.04 5.19 5.52
N SER A 110 22.17 5.05 6.14
CA SER A 110 22.98 6.12 6.72
C SER A 110 23.33 7.20 5.72
N THR A 111 23.81 6.86 4.51
CA THR A 111 24.15 7.83 3.46
C THR A 111 22.92 8.58 2.96
N TYR A 112 21.79 7.89 2.80
CA TYR A 112 20.54 8.52 2.38
C TYR A 112 20.05 9.56 3.39
N TYR A 113 19.98 9.19 4.68
CA TYR A 113 19.53 10.10 5.73
C TYR A 113 20.54 11.19 6.04
N ALA A 114 21.84 10.91 5.94
CA ALA A 114 22.87 11.94 6.05
C ALA A 114 22.70 13.04 4.99
N ASN A 115 22.41 12.67 3.73
CA ASN A 115 22.14 13.64 2.67
C ASN A 115 20.87 14.46 2.94
N LYS A 116 19.80 13.85 3.47
CA LYS A 116 18.60 14.57 3.88
C LYS A 116 18.88 15.58 5.00
N ILE A 117 19.62 15.18 6.03
CA ILE A 117 20.02 16.05 7.13
C ILE A 117 20.81 17.25 6.61
N LYS A 118 21.80 17.05 5.73
CA LYS A 118 22.58 18.13 5.12
C LYS A 118 21.74 19.09 4.29
N ARG A 119 20.67 18.59 3.65
CA ARG A 119 19.71 19.40 2.88
C ARG A 119 18.64 20.04 3.74
N ARG A 120 18.62 19.79 5.05
CA ARG A 120 17.60 20.24 6.01
C ARG A 120 16.19 19.75 5.65
N GLU A 121 16.10 18.56 5.09
CA GLU A 121 14.83 17.88 4.81
C GLU A 121 14.32 17.16 6.06
N GLU A 122 13.02 16.88 6.10
CA GLU A 122 12.40 16.13 7.19
C GLU A 122 12.96 14.71 7.28
N VAL A 123 13.40 14.32 8.47
CA VAL A 123 13.92 12.97 8.78
C VAL A 123 13.31 12.45 10.08
N PRO A 124 13.11 11.13 10.20
CA PRO A 124 12.60 10.53 11.43
C PRO A 124 13.57 10.77 12.61
N ASP A 125 13.01 11.02 13.80
CA ASP A 125 13.74 11.41 15.01
C ASP A 125 14.88 10.45 15.38
N HIS A 126 14.71 9.16 15.14
CA HIS A 126 15.73 8.16 15.46
C HIS A 126 17.03 8.29 14.62
N TRP A 127 16.98 9.03 13.49
CA TRP A 127 18.17 9.37 12.71
C TRP A 127 18.87 10.63 13.20
N ILE A 128 18.27 11.34 14.13
CA ILE A 128 18.79 12.57 14.72
C ILE A 128 19.34 12.29 16.13
N ILE A 129 18.53 11.58 16.93
CA ILE A 129 18.85 11.21 18.30
C ILE A 129 18.84 9.68 18.45
N GLY A 130 19.79 9.12 19.18
CA GLY A 130 19.92 7.68 19.40
C GLY A 130 21.04 7.03 18.58
N ILE A 131 20.98 5.70 18.47
CA ILE A 131 22.05 4.88 17.89
C ILE A 131 22.32 5.23 16.45
N SER A 132 21.27 5.48 15.64
CA SER A 132 21.41 5.84 14.23
C SER A 132 22.08 7.19 14.03
N GLY A 133 21.71 8.21 14.83
CA GLY A 133 22.37 9.52 14.81
C GLY A 133 23.84 9.44 15.20
N GLN A 134 24.18 8.68 16.23
CA GLN A 134 25.57 8.43 16.63
C GLN A 134 26.36 7.74 15.52
N ARG A 135 25.79 6.74 14.87
CA ARG A 135 26.43 6.05 13.75
C ARG A 135 26.70 6.97 12.56
N LEU A 136 25.84 7.95 12.28
CA LEU A 136 26.09 8.96 11.23
C LEU A 136 27.32 9.84 11.56
N LEU A 137 27.49 10.19 12.83
CA LEU A 137 28.66 10.94 13.31
C LEU A 137 29.94 10.10 13.27
N GLU A 138 29.90 8.85 13.74
CA GLU A 138 31.02 7.90 13.70
C GLU A 138 31.53 7.64 12.27
N LEU A 139 30.60 7.54 11.32
CA LEU A 139 30.92 7.37 9.90
C LEU A 139 31.32 8.68 9.19
N ASN A 140 31.39 9.81 9.93
CA ASN A 140 31.67 11.15 9.38
C ASN A 140 30.72 11.55 8.23
N LEU A 141 29.51 10.99 8.20
CA LEU A 141 28.51 11.30 7.18
C LEU A 141 27.80 12.62 7.47
N VAL A 142 27.67 13.01 8.74
CA VAL A 142 27.14 14.29 9.23
C VAL A 142 28.02 14.83 10.34
N THR A 143 27.91 16.13 10.61
CA THR A 143 28.55 16.79 11.73
C THR A 143 27.55 17.13 12.85
N GLU A 144 28.04 17.43 14.05
CA GLU A 144 27.18 17.92 15.13
C GLU A 144 26.42 19.19 14.71
N GLN A 145 27.04 20.05 13.90
CA GLN A 145 26.43 21.27 13.39
C GLN A 145 25.26 20.99 12.43
N ASP A 146 25.32 19.90 11.68
CA ASP A 146 24.22 19.47 10.80
C ASP A 146 23.01 18.99 11.61
N LEU A 147 23.23 18.38 12.76
CA LEU A 147 22.18 17.85 13.65
C LEU A 147 21.58 18.91 14.60
N GLU A 148 22.28 19.99 14.88
CA GLU A 148 21.89 21.04 15.85
C GLU A 148 20.48 21.62 15.58
N PRO A 149 20.09 21.97 14.34
CA PRO A 149 18.76 22.51 14.06
C PRO A 149 17.64 21.53 14.43
N TYR A 150 17.85 20.24 14.20
CA TYR A 150 16.88 19.19 14.49
C TYR A 150 16.76 18.93 16.00
N LYS A 151 17.89 18.91 16.73
CA LYS A 151 17.90 18.75 18.20
C LYS A 151 17.13 19.88 18.86
N LYS A 152 17.33 21.13 18.44
CA LYS A 152 16.57 22.30 18.94
C LYS A 152 15.07 22.17 18.69
N TYR A 153 14.67 21.73 17.50
CA TYR A 153 13.26 21.53 17.15
C TYR A 153 12.60 20.47 18.06
N LEU A 154 13.27 19.35 18.29
CA LEU A 154 12.77 18.27 19.15
C LEU A 154 12.66 18.69 20.62
N ASP A 155 13.58 19.50 21.11
CA ASP A 155 13.54 20.04 22.48
C ASP A 155 12.36 21.02 22.65
N HIS A 156 12.09 21.85 21.66
CA HIS A 156 10.91 22.73 21.66
C HIS A 156 9.60 21.94 21.66
N GLN A 157 9.50 20.85 20.89
CA GLN A 157 8.30 19.99 20.90
C GLN A 157 8.08 19.36 22.27
N LYS A 158 9.14 18.85 22.93
CA LYS A 158 9.05 18.24 24.26
C LYS A 158 8.61 19.26 25.34
N GLN A 159 9.01 20.50 25.21
CA GLN A 159 8.58 21.58 26.13
C GLN A 159 7.12 21.95 25.93
N ASN A 160 6.61 22.04 24.70
CA ASN A 160 5.23 22.35 24.40
C ASN A 160 4.25 21.27 24.86
N VAL A 161 4.65 19.99 24.81
CA VAL A 161 3.84 18.86 25.30
C VAL A 161 3.70 18.92 26.83
N LYS A 162 4.74 19.36 27.56
CA LYS A 162 4.70 19.50 29.04
C LYS A 162 3.82 20.68 29.51
N VAL A 163 3.68 21.72 28.70
CA VAL A 163 2.86 22.90 29.06
C VAL A 163 1.38 22.61 28.85
N ASN A 164 1.01 21.79 27.87
CA ASN A 164 -0.40 21.44 27.60
C ASN A 164 -0.94 20.26 28.43
N SER A 165 -0.11 19.71 29.33
CA SER A 165 -0.47 18.58 30.20
C SER A 165 -0.70 19.03 31.68
N ARG A 166 -0.83 20.32 31.90
CA ARG A 166 -1.23 20.95 33.16
C ARG A 166 -2.54 21.71 32.98
#